data_7e79cefcc7149a958da40cd6956c766f
#
_entry.id   7e79cefcc7149a958da40cd6956c766f
#
_cell.length_a   1.000
_cell.length_b   1.000
_cell.length_c   1.000
_cell.angle_alpha   90.00
_cell.angle_beta   90.00
_cell.angle_gamma   90.00
#
_symmetry.space_group_name_H-M   'P 1'
#
loop_
_entity.id
_entity.type
_entity.pdbx_description
1 polymer ?
#
loop_
_entity_poly.entity_id
_entity_poly.type
_entity_poly.pdbx_seq_one_letter_code
_entity_poly.pdbx_strand_id
1 'polypeptide(L)'
;MKLLKNKSGLILFTLFLAGTVCVAQDSTGTEKKELQLNVSYYQPQNNIPYVLVTTKTKVDRKFIGVQDLKVSVYLNDPTDSNLIQSFQSNATGEERIYIPTSFKEVWDAASSFTFIAVAAANKEFDETKGEAQVTKAKIEIDTNRTDETKNVIVNVKQLQNGEWEPAKGVDLKIAVKRSLGNLPIGDEETYTTDSTGSVTAEFMRDSLLGNAKGNFILIARTEDNENFGNLFAEKNVNWGVAPIIDNSFDQRSLWATRNKTPIWLLGLAGAIIVGVWGTIIYLILQVLKIRKMGRAVA
;
A
#
# COMPACT_ATOMS: atom_id res chain seq x y z
N MET A 1 14.80 57.53 84.91
CA MET A 1 14.40 58.97 85.11
C MET A 1 13.95 59.49 83.77
N LYS A 2 12.67 60.01 83.74
CA LYS A 2 11.99 60.82 82.66
C LYS A 2 11.84 60.16 81.27
N LEU A 3 10.65 59.67 80.90
CA LEU A 3 9.43 60.35 80.48
C LEU A 3 9.61 61.37 79.36
N LEU A 4 8.99 61.07 78.17
CA LEU A 4 8.09 61.92 77.43
C LEU A 4 7.80 61.19 76.09
N LYS A 5 6.66 60.63 75.85
CA LYS A 5 5.37 61.20 75.43
C LYS A 5 5.47 62.22 74.29
N ASN A 6 5.10 61.74 73.11
CA ASN A 6 4.23 62.50 72.19
C ASN A 6 3.81 61.61 70.96
N LYS A 7 2.60 61.34 70.88
CA LYS A 7 1.45 61.93 70.17
C LYS A 7 1.54 61.78 68.66
N SER A 8 0.69 60.93 68.19
CA SER A 8 -0.29 61.18 67.08
C SER A 8 0.22 61.83 65.80
N GLY A 9 0.25 61.06 64.77
CA GLY A 9 0.24 61.50 63.39
C GLY A 9 -0.40 60.41 62.53
N LEU A 10 -1.75 60.40 62.59
CA LEU A 10 -2.56 59.62 61.69
C LEU A 10 -2.46 60.25 60.30
N ILE A 11 -1.55 59.80 59.48
CA ILE A 11 -1.50 60.16 58.06
C ILE A 11 -2.27 59.10 57.33
N LEU A 12 -3.48 59.47 56.97
CA LEU A 12 -4.36 58.74 56.06
C LEU A 12 -3.70 58.76 54.65
N PHE A 13 -2.93 57.74 54.33
CA PHE A 13 -2.39 57.53 52.98
C PHE A 13 -3.49 56.83 52.19
N THR A 14 -4.34 57.56 51.52
CA THR A 14 -5.26 57.11 50.52
C THR A 14 -4.46 56.62 49.33
N LEU A 15 -4.18 55.31 49.30
CA LEU A 15 -3.60 54.62 48.15
C LEU A 15 -4.67 54.56 47.06
N PHE A 16 -4.51 55.43 46.10
CA PHE A 16 -5.29 55.46 44.86
C PHE A 16 -4.91 54.19 44.07
N LEU A 17 -5.70 53.15 44.22
CA LEU A 17 -5.58 51.91 43.48
C LEU A 17 -6.09 52.19 42.05
N ALA A 18 -5.22 52.74 41.19
CA ALA A 18 -5.45 52.78 39.76
C ALA A 18 -5.43 51.33 39.27
N GLY A 19 -6.58 50.72 39.19
CA GLY A 19 -6.79 49.43 38.55
C GLY A 19 -6.51 49.60 37.06
N THR A 20 -5.29 49.30 36.64
CA THR A 20 -5.02 49.00 35.24
C THR A 20 -5.79 47.73 34.91
N VAL A 21 -6.94 47.89 34.26
CA VAL A 21 -7.60 46.81 33.55
C VAL A 21 -6.63 46.40 32.45
N CYS A 22 -5.79 45.41 32.72
CA CYS A 22 -5.10 44.67 31.69
C CYS A 22 -6.21 43.94 30.93
N VAL A 23 -6.67 44.58 29.84
CA VAL A 23 -7.40 43.87 28.81
C VAL A 23 -6.39 42.85 28.25
N ALA A 24 -6.40 41.64 28.78
CA ALA A 24 -5.81 40.52 28.11
C ALA A 24 -6.54 40.45 26.77
N GLN A 25 -5.87 40.91 25.73
CA GLN A 25 -6.25 40.58 24.37
C GLN A 25 -6.11 39.07 24.29
N ASP A 26 -7.23 38.37 24.52
CA ASP A 26 -7.38 37.01 24.11
C ASP A 26 -7.20 37.01 22.59
N SER A 27 -5.96 36.86 22.17
CA SER A 27 -5.66 36.42 20.84
C SER A 27 -6.07 34.94 20.79
N THR A 28 -7.36 34.73 20.62
CA THR A 28 -7.87 33.43 20.17
C THR A 28 -7.44 33.21 18.73
N GLY A 29 -6.15 33.36 18.45
CA GLY A 29 -5.52 32.70 17.33
C GLY A 29 -5.49 31.24 17.66
N THR A 30 -6.43 30.48 17.12
CA THR A 30 -6.33 29.01 17.15
C THR A 30 -4.94 28.68 16.63
N GLU A 31 -4.06 28.14 17.49
CA GLU A 31 -2.74 27.68 17.06
C GLU A 31 -2.96 26.72 15.90
N LYS A 32 -2.45 27.10 14.73
CA LYS A 32 -2.56 26.26 13.55
C LYS A 32 -1.72 25.01 13.75
N LYS A 33 -2.24 23.89 13.29
CA LYS A 33 -1.58 22.60 13.37
C LYS A 33 -0.45 22.53 12.34
N GLU A 34 0.61 21.81 12.65
CA GLU A 34 1.69 21.51 11.71
C GLU A 34 1.19 20.55 10.62
N LEU A 35 1.39 20.93 9.37
CA LEU A 35 1.09 20.12 8.20
C LEU A 35 2.39 19.55 7.62
N GLN A 36 2.46 18.24 7.44
CA GLN A 36 3.49 17.59 6.65
C GLN A 36 2.96 17.35 5.24
N LEU A 37 3.63 17.94 4.26
CA LEU A 37 3.34 17.79 2.84
C LEU A 37 4.56 17.11 2.18
N ASN A 38 4.43 15.82 1.85
CA ASN A 38 5.48 15.07 1.19
C ASN A 38 5.13 14.82 -0.27
N VAL A 39 6.14 14.89 -1.11
CA VAL A 39 6.07 14.64 -2.54
C VAL A 39 7.01 13.49 -2.85
N SER A 40 6.50 12.40 -3.40
CA SER A 40 7.31 11.23 -3.77
C SER A 40 7.09 10.91 -5.25
N TYR A 41 8.18 10.79 -5.99
CA TYR A 41 8.13 10.44 -7.41
C TYR A 41 8.23 8.94 -7.62
N TYR A 42 7.44 8.43 -8.56
CA TYR A 42 7.38 7.02 -8.93
C TYR A 42 7.53 6.84 -10.43
N GLN A 43 8.48 6.02 -10.84
CA GLN A 43 8.71 5.66 -12.24
C GLN A 43 8.65 4.14 -12.43
N PRO A 44 7.50 3.59 -12.78
CA PRO A 44 7.39 2.20 -13.20
C PRO A 44 7.91 2.02 -14.64
N GLN A 45 8.60 0.90 -14.90
CA GLN A 45 9.26 0.62 -16.19
C GLN A 45 8.33 0.73 -17.42
N ASN A 46 7.09 0.26 -17.29
CA ASN A 46 6.16 0.14 -18.42
C ASN A 46 4.88 0.97 -18.25
N ASN A 47 4.87 1.89 -17.30
CA ASN A 47 3.70 2.72 -16.99
C ASN A 47 4.08 4.20 -16.98
N ILE A 48 3.06 5.04 -16.99
CA ILE A 48 3.22 6.50 -16.90
C ILE A 48 3.78 6.86 -15.52
N PRO A 49 4.84 7.69 -15.46
CA PRO A 49 5.34 8.21 -14.21
C PRO A 49 4.26 9.01 -13.46
N TYR A 50 4.29 8.93 -12.14
CA TYR A 50 3.36 9.68 -11.31
C TYR A 50 4.05 10.22 -10.05
N VAL A 51 3.44 11.23 -9.48
CA VAL A 51 3.83 11.80 -8.19
C VAL A 51 2.77 11.43 -7.16
N LEU A 52 3.20 10.91 -6.03
CA LEU A 52 2.36 10.68 -4.87
C LEU A 52 2.54 11.86 -3.91
N VAL A 53 1.46 12.59 -3.67
CA VAL A 53 1.43 13.67 -2.68
C VAL A 53 0.74 13.16 -1.43
N THR A 54 1.38 13.34 -0.28
CA THR A 54 0.80 12.95 1.01
C THR A 54 0.70 14.16 1.93
N THR A 55 -0.49 14.37 2.49
CA THR A 55 -0.81 15.43 3.44
C THR A 55 -1.11 14.80 4.80
N LYS A 56 -0.24 15.00 5.79
CA LYS A 56 -0.38 14.40 7.12
C LYS A 56 -0.20 15.46 8.20
N THR A 57 -0.91 15.29 9.31
CA THR A 57 -0.69 16.09 10.53
C THR A 57 -0.47 15.17 11.70
N LYS A 58 0.25 15.66 12.71
CA LYS A 58 0.55 14.89 13.92
C LYS A 58 -0.52 15.13 14.97
N VAL A 59 -1.24 14.05 15.35
CA VAL A 59 -2.22 14.05 16.44
C VAL A 59 -1.85 12.93 17.39
N ASP A 60 -1.70 13.23 18.67
CA ASP A 60 -1.38 12.25 19.73
C ASP A 60 -0.21 11.31 19.36
N ARG A 61 0.89 11.88 18.81
CA ARG A 61 2.09 11.16 18.35
C ARG A 61 1.89 10.25 17.14
N LYS A 62 0.72 10.28 16.49
CA LYS A 62 0.45 9.54 15.24
C LYS A 62 0.27 10.51 14.09
N PHE A 63 0.74 10.11 12.91
CA PHE A 63 0.46 10.85 11.68
C PHE A 63 -0.85 10.36 11.10
N ILE A 64 -1.78 11.29 10.87
CA ILE A 64 -3.07 11.04 10.24
C ILE A 64 -3.19 11.85 8.95
N GLY A 65 -3.88 11.31 7.95
CA GLY A 65 -4.18 12.03 6.72
C GLY A 65 -5.06 13.24 6.99
N VAL A 66 -4.80 14.35 6.27
CA VAL A 66 -5.62 15.56 6.31
C VAL A 66 -6.55 15.54 5.12
N GLN A 67 -7.86 15.59 5.38
CA GLN A 67 -8.91 15.62 4.37
C GLN A 67 -9.27 17.07 3.97
N ASP A 68 -9.85 17.23 2.76
CA ASP A 68 -10.41 18.48 2.23
C ASP A 68 -9.41 19.66 2.14
N LEU A 69 -8.12 19.34 2.07
CA LEU A 69 -7.07 20.35 1.85
C LEU A 69 -6.86 20.57 0.36
N LYS A 70 -6.93 21.82 -0.09
CA LYS A 70 -6.63 22.17 -1.48
C LYS A 70 -5.12 22.16 -1.69
N VAL A 71 -4.65 21.28 -2.58
CA VAL A 71 -3.25 21.15 -2.95
C VAL A 71 -3.10 21.35 -4.44
N SER A 72 -2.09 22.13 -4.85
CA SER A 72 -1.71 22.34 -6.24
C SER A 72 -0.30 21.82 -6.47
N VAL A 73 -0.10 21.07 -7.56
CA VAL A 73 1.20 20.50 -7.91
C VAL A 73 1.71 21.07 -9.20
N TYR A 74 2.95 21.51 -9.17
CA TYR A 74 3.63 22.22 -10.23
C TYR A 74 4.90 21.47 -10.67
N LEU A 75 5.32 21.70 -11.91
CA LEU A 75 6.58 21.22 -12.44
C LEU A 75 7.60 22.38 -12.49
N ASN A 76 8.73 22.22 -11.85
CA ASN A 76 9.86 23.14 -11.72
C ASN A 76 9.54 24.42 -10.92
N ASP A 77 8.56 25.22 -11.33
CA ASP A 77 8.21 26.48 -10.69
C ASP A 77 6.72 26.57 -10.38
N PRO A 78 6.30 27.16 -9.25
CA PRO A 78 4.90 27.29 -8.87
C PRO A 78 4.19 28.42 -9.61
N THR A 79 4.12 28.32 -10.94
CA THR A 79 3.43 29.25 -11.83
C THR A 79 2.24 28.55 -12.50
N ASP A 80 1.23 29.34 -12.91
CA ASP A 80 0.03 28.78 -13.54
C ASP A 80 0.34 27.99 -14.83
N SER A 81 1.39 28.36 -15.57
CA SER A 81 1.84 27.66 -16.77
C SER A 81 2.40 26.26 -16.46
N ASN A 82 2.92 26.07 -15.26
CA ASN A 82 3.56 24.84 -14.79
C ASN A 82 2.66 24.00 -13.89
N LEU A 83 1.39 24.39 -13.74
CA LEU A 83 0.41 23.66 -12.97
C LEU A 83 0.10 22.31 -13.62
N ILE A 84 0.47 21.23 -12.96
CA ILE A 84 0.12 19.86 -13.37
C ILE A 84 -1.34 19.58 -13.03
N GLN A 85 -1.70 19.75 -11.76
CA GLN A 85 -3.04 19.46 -11.24
C GLN A 85 -3.28 20.16 -9.90
N SER A 86 -4.54 20.57 -9.67
CA SER A 86 -5.05 20.92 -8.33
C SER A 86 -6.10 19.92 -7.90
N PHE A 87 -6.08 19.55 -6.64
CA PHE A 87 -7.01 18.57 -6.07
C PHE A 87 -7.37 18.92 -4.62
N GLN A 88 -8.36 18.24 -4.08
CA GLN A 88 -8.65 18.23 -2.65
C GLN A 88 -8.23 16.86 -2.08
N SER A 89 -7.49 16.90 -0.98
CA SER A 89 -7.00 15.68 -0.34
C SER A 89 -8.16 14.81 0.17
N ASN A 90 -8.03 13.50 -0.01
CA ASN A 90 -8.99 12.51 0.46
C ASN A 90 -8.80 12.17 1.96
N ALA A 91 -9.61 11.28 2.50
CA ALA A 91 -9.55 10.87 3.91
C ALA A 91 -8.20 10.23 4.34
N THR A 92 -7.45 9.65 3.39
CA THR A 92 -6.11 9.11 3.65
C THR A 92 -5.02 10.18 3.56
N GLY A 93 -5.34 11.35 3.01
CA GLY A 93 -4.39 12.41 2.71
C GLY A 93 -3.43 12.05 1.57
N GLU A 94 -3.76 11.11 0.70
CA GLU A 94 -2.89 10.63 -0.37
C GLU A 94 -3.55 10.80 -1.73
N GLU A 95 -2.81 11.40 -2.69
CA GLU A 95 -3.28 11.54 -4.07
C GLU A 95 -2.17 11.20 -5.06
N ARG A 96 -2.54 10.48 -6.13
CA ARG A 96 -1.64 10.14 -7.23
C ARG A 96 -1.90 11.05 -8.40
N ILE A 97 -0.85 11.74 -8.84
CA ILE A 97 -0.91 12.70 -9.92
C ILE A 97 -0.06 12.19 -11.07
N TYR A 98 -0.70 11.93 -12.19
CA TYR A 98 -0.01 11.54 -13.41
C TYR A 98 0.44 12.76 -14.19
N ILE A 99 1.62 12.68 -14.80
CA ILE A 99 2.14 13.77 -15.63
C ILE A 99 1.32 13.84 -16.93
N PRO A 100 0.58 14.93 -17.18
CA PRO A 100 -0.26 15.03 -18.37
C PRO A 100 0.57 15.13 -19.64
N THR A 101 -0.01 14.72 -20.76
CA THR A 101 0.64 14.76 -22.07
C THR A 101 0.99 16.17 -22.54
N SER A 102 0.34 17.21 -22.01
CA SER A 102 0.69 18.61 -22.25
C SER A 102 2.11 18.98 -21.83
N PHE A 103 2.68 18.28 -20.85
CA PHE A 103 4.06 18.49 -20.40
C PHE A 103 5.08 17.59 -21.11
N LYS A 104 4.66 16.84 -22.12
CA LYS A 104 5.53 15.87 -22.82
C LYS A 104 6.80 16.51 -23.39
N GLU A 105 6.69 17.66 -24.03
CA GLU A 105 7.83 18.36 -24.61
C GLU A 105 8.83 18.80 -23.55
N VAL A 106 8.34 19.41 -22.48
CA VAL A 106 9.16 19.81 -21.33
C VAL A 106 9.79 18.59 -20.67
N TRP A 107 9.01 17.52 -20.53
CA TRP A 107 9.48 16.26 -19.99
C TRP A 107 10.58 15.64 -20.85
N ASP A 108 10.42 15.60 -22.15
CA ASP A 108 11.40 14.95 -23.03
C ASP A 108 12.70 15.77 -23.12
N ALA A 109 12.63 17.11 -23.00
CA ALA A 109 13.76 18.01 -23.17
C ALA A 109 14.74 18.03 -21.96
N ALA A 110 14.28 17.77 -20.75
CA ALA A 110 15.10 17.92 -19.56
C ALA A 110 15.50 16.57 -18.93
N SER A 111 16.65 16.53 -18.28
CA SER A 111 17.15 15.34 -17.58
C SER A 111 16.70 15.30 -16.11
N SER A 112 16.38 16.45 -15.51
CA SER A 112 15.93 16.54 -14.13
C SER A 112 14.76 17.49 -13.98
N PHE A 113 13.95 17.27 -12.94
CA PHE A 113 12.74 18.03 -12.64
C PHE A 113 12.61 18.24 -11.15
N THR A 114 11.91 19.32 -10.78
CA THR A 114 11.45 19.54 -9.42
C THR A 114 9.92 19.53 -9.42
N PHE A 115 9.33 18.64 -8.64
CA PHE A 115 7.89 18.63 -8.37
C PHE A 115 7.63 19.41 -7.11
N ILE A 116 6.77 20.44 -7.19
CA ILE A 116 6.45 21.32 -6.07
C ILE A 116 4.97 21.17 -5.78
N ALA A 117 4.64 20.71 -4.57
CA ALA A 117 3.27 20.71 -4.07
C ALA A 117 3.08 21.89 -3.13
N VAL A 118 1.99 22.63 -3.29
CA VAL A 118 1.61 23.76 -2.45
C VAL A 118 0.24 23.48 -1.86
N ALA A 119 0.17 23.33 -0.56
CA ALA A 119 -1.07 23.24 0.19
C ALA A 119 -1.54 24.64 0.57
N ALA A 120 -2.73 25.03 0.15
CA ALA A 120 -3.29 26.36 0.45
C ALA A 120 -3.59 26.50 1.95
N ALA A 121 -3.28 27.68 2.50
CA ALA A 121 -3.63 28.01 3.88
C ALA A 121 -5.14 27.90 4.10
N ASN A 122 -5.53 27.39 5.25
CA ASN A 122 -6.91 27.31 5.70
C ASN A 122 -7.04 27.72 7.19
N LYS A 123 -8.17 27.44 7.82
CA LYS A 123 -8.42 27.78 9.23
C LYS A 123 -7.53 26.99 10.19
N GLU A 124 -7.10 25.79 9.81
CA GLU A 124 -6.37 24.86 10.69
C GLU A 124 -4.88 24.78 10.37
N PHE A 125 -4.47 25.09 9.13
CA PHE A 125 -3.10 24.93 8.63
C PHE A 125 -2.62 26.20 7.93
N ASP A 126 -1.32 26.46 8.01
CA ASP A 126 -0.64 27.46 7.20
C ASP A 126 -0.32 26.91 5.80
N GLU A 127 -0.05 27.84 4.87
CA GLU A 127 0.47 27.45 3.56
C GLU A 127 1.75 26.62 3.74
N THR A 128 1.76 25.43 3.18
CA THR A 128 2.88 24.50 3.27
C THR A 128 3.32 24.07 1.90
N LYS A 129 4.62 23.99 1.69
CA LYS A 129 5.24 23.53 0.45
C LYS A 129 6.00 22.25 0.69
N GLY A 130 5.87 21.31 -0.25
CA GLY A 130 6.68 20.11 -0.33
C GLY A 130 7.31 20.04 -1.72
N GLU A 131 8.53 19.56 -1.80
CA GLU A 131 9.23 19.43 -3.08
C GLU A 131 9.96 18.09 -3.20
N ALA A 132 10.11 17.63 -4.43
CA ALA A 132 10.94 16.48 -4.77
C ALA A 132 11.70 16.78 -6.06
N GLN A 133 13.01 16.82 -5.97
CA GLN A 133 13.87 16.95 -7.13
C GLN A 133 14.26 15.55 -7.61
N VAL A 134 14.08 15.28 -8.89
CA VAL A 134 14.37 13.96 -9.46
C VAL A 134 15.11 14.09 -10.79
N THR A 135 16.07 13.21 -10.99
CA THR A 135 16.74 12.99 -12.27
C THR A 135 16.14 11.77 -12.94
N LYS A 136 15.90 11.83 -14.24
CA LYS A 136 15.40 10.68 -15.00
C LYS A 136 16.37 9.51 -14.89
N ALA A 137 15.84 8.37 -14.47
CA ALA A 137 16.60 7.13 -14.42
C ALA A 137 15.74 5.96 -14.84
N LYS A 138 16.36 4.85 -15.20
CA LYS A 138 15.69 3.60 -15.53
C LYS A 138 16.42 2.42 -14.94
N ILE A 139 15.67 1.39 -14.59
CA ILE A 139 16.19 0.10 -14.16
C ILE A 139 15.95 -0.91 -15.28
N GLU A 140 16.98 -1.65 -15.63
CA GLU A 140 16.92 -2.77 -16.57
C GLU A 140 17.32 -4.05 -15.82
N ILE A 141 16.49 -5.09 -15.90
CA ILE A 141 16.77 -6.38 -15.26
C ILE A 141 17.20 -7.36 -16.33
N ASP A 142 18.39 -7.93 -16.20
CA ASP A 142 18.87 -9.05 -16.99
C ASP A 142 19.04 -10.29 -16.13
N THR A 143 19.05 -11.44 -16.77
CA THR A 143 19.14 -12.72 -16.08
C THR A 143 20.07 -13.63 -16.81
N ASN A 144 20.97 -14.25 -16.06
CA ASN A 144 21.87 -15.29 -16.56
C ASN A 144 21.61 -16.58 -15.79
N ARG A 145 21.54 -17.70 -16.50
CA ARG A 145 21.39 -19.03 -15.91
C ARG A 145 22.48 -19.93 -16.44
N THR A 146 23.27 -20.48 -15.53
CA THR A 146 24.13 -21.62 -15.76
C THR A 146 23.48 -22.87 -15.17
N ASP A 147 24.07 -24.05 -15.37
CA ASP A 147 23.51 -25.29 -14.81
C ASP A 147 23.49 -25.29 -13.29
N GLU A 148 24.41 -24.57 -12.65
CA GLU A 148 24.59 -24.52 -11.20
C GLU A 148 24.00 -23.27 -10.54
N THR A 149 23.99 -22.13 -11.24
CA THR A 149 23.58 -20.85 -10.65
C THR A 149 22.61 -20.06 -11.51
N LYS A 150 21.75 -19.30 -10.86
CA LYS A 150 20.83 -18.33 -11.47
C LYS A 150 21.19 -16.95 -10.95
N ASN A 151 21.60 -16.06 -11.84
CA ASN A 151 22.02 -14.71 -11.49
C ASN A 151 21.05 -13.68 -12.04
N VAL A 152 20.69 -12.72 -11.22
CA VAL A 152 19.92 -11.53 -11.58
C VAL A 152 20.89 -10.36 -11.71
N ILE A 153 20.94 -9.75 -12.88
CA ILE A 153 21.79 -8.59 -13.17
C ILE A 153 20.86 -7.39 -13.29
N VAL A 154 21.09 -6.37 -12.48
CA VAL A 154 20.29 -5.14 -12.51
C VAL A 154 21.20 -3.98 -12.90
N ASN A 155 20.81 -3.28 -13.97
CA ASN A 155 21.49 -2.10 -14.45
C ASN A 155 20.65 -0.87 -14.19
N VAL A 156 21.23 0.15 -13.57
CA VAL A 156 20.61 1.45 -13.37
C VAL A 156 21.32 2.48 -14.23
N LYS A 157 20.53 3.20 -15.03
CA LYS A 157 21.04 4.27 -15.89
C LYS A 157 20.31 5.56 -15.58
N GLN A 158 21.02 6.65 -15.52
CA GLN A 158 20.51 8.02 -15.36
C GLN A 158 20.66 8.81 -16.66
N LEU A 159 19.76 9.74 -16.90
CA LEU A 159 19.87 10.62 -18.05
C LEU A 159 20.68 11.86 -17.68
N GLN A 160 21.86 12.00 -18.29
CA GLN A 160 22.71 13.19 -18.15
C GLN A 160 23.03 13.75 -19.54
N ASN A 161 22.88 15.05 -19.73
CA ASN A 161 23.17 15.75 -21.00
C ASN A 161 22.54 15.10 -22.24
N GLY A 162 21.38 14.44 -22.09
CA GLY A 162 20.68 13.76 -23.18
C GLY A 162 21.16 12.33 -23.44
N GLU A 163 22.17 11.82 -22.74
CA GLU A 163 22.70 10.46 -22.86
C GLU A 163 22.40 9.63 -21.61
N TRP A 164 22.23 8.31 -21.80
CA TRP A 164 22.02 7.39 -20.69
C TRP A 164 23.36 6.91 -20.14
N GLU A 165 23.72 7.40 -18.95
CA GLU A 165 24.94 7.04 -18.24
C GLU A 165 24.67 6.08 -17.08
N PRO A 166 25.67 5.25 -16.72
CA PRO A 166 25.56 4.38 -15.54
C PRO A 166 25.34 5.18 -14.25
N ALA A 167 24.42 4.72 -13.41
CA ALA A 167 24.17 5.30 -12.10
C ALA A 167 24.83 4.46 -11.01
N LYS A 168 25.93 4.96 -10.46
CA LYS A 168 26.72 4.32 -9.39
C LYS A 168 26.13 4.58 -8.02
N GLY A 169 26.26 3.61 -7.11
CA GLY A 169 25.94 3.77 -5.70
C GLY A 169 24.45 3.86 -5.42
N VAL A 170 23.64 3.25 -6.29
CA VAL A 170 22.18 3.21 -6.13
C VAL A 170 21.79 1.96 -5.36
N ASP A 171 21.08 2.15 -4.26
CA ASP A 171 20.57 1.06 -3.45
C ASP A 171 19.29 0.50 -4.05
N LEU A 172 19.26 -0.81 -4.20
CA LEU A 172 18.20 -1.58 -4.86
C LEU A 172 17.71 -2.72 -3.98
N LYS A 173 16.41 -2.93 -3.97
CA LYS A 173 15.82 -4.18 -3.47
C LYS A 173 15.44 -5.06 -4.64
N ILE A 174 15.98 -6.29 -4.65
CA ILE A 174 15.71 -7.28 -5.69
C ILE A 174 14.92 -8.42 -5.06
N ALA A 175 13.76 -8.72 -5.66
CA ALA A 175 12.83 -9.67 -5.06
C ALA A 175 11.97 -10.38 -6.11
N VAL A 176 11.27 -11.42 -5.69
CA VAL A 176 10.18 -12.05 -6.45
C VAL A 176 8.86 -11.44 -6.02
N LYS A 177 8.07 -10.97 -6.98
CA LYS A 177 6.73 -10.43 -6.73
C LYS A 177 5.78 -11.54 -6.30
N ARG A 178 5.12 -11.38 -5.14
CA ARG A 178 4.12 -12.31 -4.61
C ARG A 178 2.84 -11.55 -4.23
N SER A 179 1.75 -12.25 -4.06
CA SER A 179 0.44 -11.65 -3.75
C SER A 179 0.39 -10.91 -2.42
N LEU A 180 1.17 -11.34 -1.42
CA LEU A 180 1.18 -10.76 -0.06
C LEU A 180 2.45 -9.94 0.23
N GLY A 181 3.26 -9.65 -0.77
CA GLY A 181 4.49 -8.90 -0.60
C GLY A 181 5.60 -9.40 -1.51
N ASN A 182 6.76 -8.79 -1.43
CA ASN A 182 7.92 -9.17 -2.23
C ASN A 182 8.83 -10.10 -1.43
N LEU A 183 9.28 -11.19 -2.03
CA LEU A 183 10.20 -12.15 -1.43
C LEU A 183 11.62 -11.85 -1.92
N PRO A 184 12.58 -11.47 -1.05
CA PRO A 184 13.97 -11.24 -1.43
C PRO A 184 14.56 -12.47 -2.14
N ILE A 185 15.42 -12.25 -3.12
CA ILE A 185 16.03 -13.34 -3.93
C ILE A 185 17.14 -14.08 -3.19
N GLY A 186 17.81 -13.42 -2.25
CA GLY A 186 18.89 -13.94 -1.43
C GLY A 186 18.72 -13.56 0.03
N ASP A 187 19.83 -13.57 0.77
CA ASP A 187 19.88 -13.22 2.18
C ASP A 187 20.07 -11.71 2.39
N GLU A 188 20.60 -11.01 1.39
CA GLU A 188 20.73 -9.55 1.41
C GLU A 188 19.39 -8.89 1.09
N GLU A 189 19.06 -7.87 1.86
CA GLU A 189 17.85 -7.07 1.63
C GLU A 189 18.08 -5.97 0.61
N THR A 190 19.31 -5.43 0.56
CA THR A 190 19.66 -4.29 -0.29
C THR A 190 20.97 -4.58 -1.04
N TYR A 191 20.97 -4.24 -2.32
CA TYR A 191 22.11 -4.35 -3.23
C TYR A 191 22.47 -2.98 -3.76
N THR A 192 23.76 -2.66 -3.84
CA THR A 192 24.23 -1.34 -4.31
C THR A 192 24.93 -1.46 -5.65
N THR A 193 24.62 -0.58 -6.61
CA THR A 193 25.24 -0.58 -7.93
C THR A 193 26.71 -0.16 -7.87
N ASP A 194 27.55 -0.80 -8.68
CA ASP A 194 28.97 -0.51 -8.82
C ASP A 194 29.25 0.70 -9.74
N SER A 195 30.51 0.91 -10.09
CA SER A 195 30.95 2.02 -10.99
C SER A 195 30.39 1.92 -12.42
N THR A 196 29.92 0.76 -12.83
CA THR A 196 29.27 0.53 -14.13
C THR A 196 27.75 0.65 -14.05
N GLY A 197 27.19 1.07 -12.88
CA GLY A 197 25.77 1.16 -12.63
C GLY A 197 25.08 -0.21 -12.57
N SER A 198 25.84 -1.28 -12.34
CA SER A 198 25.36 -2.65 -12.37
C SER A 198 25.49 -3.30 -10.99
N VAL A 199 24.62 -4.25 -10.72
CA VAL A 199 24.76 -5.18 -9.60
C VAL A 199 24.32 -6.57 -10.03
N THR A 200 25.06 -7.58 -9.59
CA THR A 200 24.74 -8.99 -9.83
C THR A 200 24.43 -9.66 -8.49
N ALA A 201 23.27 -10.27 -8.41
CA ALA A 201 22.80 -10.98 -7.23
C ALA A 201 22.45 -12.42 -7.59
N GLU A 202 22.90 -13.37 -6.78
CA GLU A 202 22.56 -14.77 -6.93
C GLU A 202 21.14 -15.04 -6.44
N PHE A 203 20.40 -15.81 -7.23
CA PHE A 203 19.05 -16.24 -6.87
C PHE A 203 19.13 -17.51 -6.03
N MET A 204 19.00 -17.38 -4.71
CA MET A 204 19.19 -18.45 -3.73
C MET A 204 17.88 -19.21 -3.39
N ARG A 205 16.77 -18.91 -4.08
CA ARG A 205 15.48 -19.53 -3.77
C ARG A 205 15.21 -20.71 -4.67
N ASP A 206 15.32 -21.91 -4.13
CA ASP A 206 14.95 -23.14 -4.83
C ASP A 206 13.46 -23.42 -4.73
N SER A 207 12.95 -24.15 -5.72
CA SER A 207 11.59 -24.71 -5.72
C SER A 207 10.45 -23.70 -5.51
N LEU A 208 10.64 -22.44 -5.96
CA LEU A 208 9.58 -21.45 -5.92
C LEU A 208 8.45 -21.84 -6.87
N LEU A 209 7.22 -21.79 -6.35
CA LEU A 209 6.03 -21.98 -7.18
C LEU A 209 5.87 -20.80 -8.15
N GLY A 210 5.81 -21.10 -9.43
CA GLY A 210 5.47 -20.18 -10.50
C GLY A 210 3.99 -20.24 -10.87
N ASN A 211 3.65 -19.66 -12.03
CA ASN A 211 2.34 -19.88 -12.67
C ASN A 211 2.26 -21.30 -13.27
N ALA A 212 1.20 -21.60 -14.03
CA ALA A 212 1.02 -22.91 -14.69
C ALA A 212 2.18 -23.33 -15.63
N LYS A 213 3.02 -22.37 -16.05
CA LYS A 213 4.22 -22.60 -16.88
C LYS A 213 5.52 -22.52 -16.07
N GLY A 214 5.46 -22.39 -14.76
CA GLY A 214 6.64 -22.20 -13.90
C GLY A 214 7.23 -20.79 -13.95
N ASN A 215 6.52 -19.81 -14.47
CA ASN A 215 7.01 -18.43 -14.53
C ASN A 215 6.64 -17.67 -13.27
N PHE A 216 7.52 -16.75 -12.85
CA PHE A 216 7.25 -15.72 -11.85
C PHE A 216 7.89 -14.40 -12.25
N ILE A 217 7.53 -13.32 -11.56
CA ILE A 217 8.00 -11.96 -11.85
C ILE A 217 9.10 -11.61 -10.86
N LEU A 218 10.29 -11.31 -11.38
CA LEU A 218 11.35 -10.60 -10.67
C LEU A 218 11.03 -9.11 -10.65
N ILE A 219 11.30 -8.45 -9.55
CA ILE A 219 11.18 -7.01 -9.38
C ILE A 219 12.50 -6.46 -8.84
N ALA A 220 12.95 -5.36 -9.43
CA ALA A 220 14.02 -4.54 -8.89
C ALA A 220 13.49 -3.12 -8.68
N ARG A 221 13.75 -2.54 -7.51
CA ARG A 221 13.23 -1.22 -7.15
C ARG A 221 14.20 -0.43 -6.29
N THR A 222 14.17 0.89 -6.43
CA THR A 222 14.69 1.82 -5.43
C THR A 222 13.56 2.25 -4.51
N GLU A 223 13.85 2.58 -3.27
CA GLU A 223 12.89 3.14 -2.33
C GLU A 223 13.43 4.48 -1.83
N ASP A 224 12.63 5.54 -2.01
CA ASP A 224 12.91 6.90 -1.55
C ASP A 224 14.33 7.40 -1.84
N ASN A 225 14.84 7.07 -3.05
CA ASN A 225 16.16 7.55 -3.46
C ASN A 225 16.12 9.07 -3.70
N GLU A 226 17.08 9.80 -3.10
CA GLU A 226 17.12 11.26 -3.14
C GLU A 226 17.23 11.83 -4.57
N ASN A 227 17.90 11.11 -5.49
CA ASN A 227 18.15 11.59 -6.83
C ASN A 227 17.11 11.09 -7.85
N PHE A 228 16.54 9.91 -7.66
CA PHE A 228 15.72 9.23 -8.66
C PHE A 228 14.30 8.94 -8.18
N GLY A 229 14.03 9.16 -6.89
CA GLY A 229 12.76 8.74 -6.28
C GLY A 229 12.61 7.23 -6.25
N ASN A 230 11.40 6.77 -6.53
CA ASN A 230 11.03 5.36 -6.52
C ASN A 230 10.97 4.82 -7.95
N LEU A 231 12.02 4.11 -8.36
CA LEU A 231 12.05 3.41 -9.64
C LEU A 231 11.69 1.95 -9.42
N PHE A 232 11.03 1.34 -10.38
CA PHE A 232 10.89 -0.11 -10.38
C PHE A 232 10.76 -0.71 -11.77
N ALA A 233 11.33 -1.90 -11.91
CA ALA A 233 11.29 -2.71 -13.12
C ALA A 233 10.82 -4.12 -12.79
N GLU A 234 10.15 -4.76 -13.74
CA GLU A 234 9.67 -6.13 -13.63
C GLU A 234 10.17 -6.98 -14.80
N LYS A 235 10.62 -8.20 -14.54
CA LYS A 235 11.00 -9.18 -15.55
C LYS A 235 10.36 -10.52 -15.27
N ASN A 236 9.70 -11.09 -16.26
CA ASN A 236 9.14 -12.44 -16.18
C ASN A 236 10.24 -13.48 -16.46
N VAL A 237 10.40 -14.46 -15.56
CA VAL A 237 11.42 -15.51 -15.67
C VAL A 237 10.81 -16.90 -15.46
N ASN A 238 11.31 -17.87 -16.19
CA ASN A 238 10.88 -19.27 -16.09
C ASN A 238 11.85 -20.09 -15.21
N TRP A 239 11.92 -19.73 -13.93
CA TRP A 239 12.77 -20.38 -12.93
C TRP A 239 12.00 -21.09 -11.82
N GLY A 240 10.69 -21.01 -11.86
CA GLY A 240 9.81 -21.60 -10.86
C GLY A 240 9.34 -23.00 -11.24
N VAL A 241 8.69 -23.63 -10.27
CA VAL A 241 8.03 -24.93 -10.45
C VAL A 241 6.56 -24.67 -10.78
N ALA A 242 6.04 -25.34 -11.80
CA ALA A 242 4.61 -25.29 -12.07
C ALA A 242 3.81 -25.95 -10.92
N PRO A 243 2.76 -25.31 -10.39
CA PRO A 243 1.96 -25.90 -9.35
C PRO A 243 1.21 -27.12 -9.89
N ILE A 244 1.26 -28.22 -9.16
CA ILE A 244 0.38 -29.34 -9.40
C ILE A 244 -0.97 -28.97 -8.82
N ILE A 245 -1.89 -28.55 -9.69
CA ILE A 245 -3.26 -28.26 -9.28
C ILE A 245 -4.00 -29.58 -9.19
N ASP A 246 -4.05 -30.16 -8.01
CA ASP A 246 -4.97 -31.25 -7.73
C ASP A 246 -6.39 -30.68 -7.61
N ASN A 247 -7.18 -30.85 -8.64
CA ASN A 247 -8.59 -30.41 -8.70
C ASN A 247 -9.47 -31.36 -7.86
N SER A 248 -9.07 -31.57 -6.61
CA SER A 248 -9.86 -32.37 -5.65
C SER A 248 -11.17 -31.66 -5.23
N PHE A 249 -11.45 -30.46 -5.72
CA PHE A 249 -12.71 -29.76 -5.48
C PHE A 249 -13.92 -30.56 -6.01
N ASP A 250 -13.80 -31.20 -7.18
CA ASP A 250 -14.82 -32.08 -7.73
C ASP A 250 -15.03 -33.33 -6.87
N GLN A 251 -14.06 -33.64 -6.02
CA GLN A 251 -14.10 -34.74 -5.06
C GLN A 251 -14.64 -34.34 -3.68
N ARG A 252 -14.81 -33.04 -3.43
CA ARG A 252 -15.36 -32.47 -2.19
C ARG A 252 -16.82 -32.07 -2.34
N SER A 253 -17.59 -32.75 -3.22
CA SER A 253 -19.04 -32.56 -3.25
C SER A 253 -19.63 -32.99 -1.90
N LEU A 254 -20.65 -32.27 -1.41
CA LEU A 254 -21.46 -32.65 -0.24
C LEU A 254 -22.11 -34.05 -0.41
N TRP A 255 -22.16 -34.54 -1.65
CA TRP A 255 -22.56 -35.88 -2.00
C TRP A 255 -21.30 -36.75 -2.02
N ALA A 256 -21.20 -37.67 -1.08
CA ALA A 256 -20.13 -38.67 -1.10
C ALA A 256 -20.16 -39.38 -2.45
N THR A 257 -19.12 -39.26 -3.24
CA THR A 257 -18.99 -40.04 -4.46
C THR A 257 -18.97 -41.52 -4.11
N ARG A 258 -19.60 -42.35 -4.93
CA ARG A 258 -19.72 -43.79 -4.76
C ARG A 258 -18.42 -44.46 -4.30
N ASN A 259 -17.30 -43.96 -4.74
CA ASN A 259 -15.96 -44.48 -4.43
C ASN A 259 -15.42 -44.11 -3.04
N LYS A 260 -16.04 -43.17 -2.33
CA LYS A 260 -15.57 -42.69 -1.01
C LYS A 260 -16.52 -43.06 0.14
N THR A 261 -17.69 -43.56 -0.17
CA THR A 261 -18.65 -44.00 0.86
C THR A 261 -18.26 -45.39 1.31
N PRO A 262 -18.00 -45.63 2.61
CA PRO A 262 -17.78 -46.96 3.12
C PRO A 262 -18.94 -47.91 2.75
N ILE A 263 -18.63 -49.08 2.15
CA ILE A 263 -19.62 -50.03 1.63
C ILE A 263 -20.62 -50.47 2.72
N TRP A 264 -20.13 -50.61 3.97
CA TRP A 264 -20.99 -50.98 5.11
C TRP A 264 -22.06 -49.92 5.41
N LEU A 265 -21.74 -48.59 5.24
CA LEU A 265 -22.68 -47.51 5.45
C LEU A 265 -23.76 -47.50 4.36
N LEU A 266 -23.38 -47.81 3.12
CA LEU A 266 -24.33 -47.96 2.01
C LEU A 266 -25.27 -49.12 2.23
N GLY A 267 -24.74 -50.25 2.74
CA GLY A 267 -25.49 -51.42 3.13
C GLY A 267 -26.49 -51.14 4.26
N LEU A 268 -26.06 -50.39 5.29
CA LEU A 268 -26.90 -50.00 6.42
C LEU A 268 -28.04 -49.07 5.99
N ALA A 269 -27.73 -48.06 5.19
CA ALA A 269 -28.73 -47.16 4.63
C ALA A 269 -29.76 -47.89 3.75
N GLY A 270 -29.28 -48.81 2.91
CA GLY A 270 -30.13 -49.65 2.09
C GLY A 270 -31.07 -50.55 2.93
N ALA A 271 -30.55 -51.19 3.98
CA ALA A 271 -31.32 -52.03 4.90
C ALA A 271 -32.44 -51.22 5.62
N ILE A 272 -32.14 -50.00 6.05
CA ILE A 272 -33.15 -49.11 6.65
C ILE A 272 -34.26 -48.79 5.64
N ILE A 273 -33.93 -48.43 4.41
CA ILE A 273 -34.91 -48.11 3.36
C ILE A 273 -35.78 -49.32 3.07
N VAL A 274 -35.20 -50.50 2.86
CA VAL A 274 -35.92 -51.72 2.60
C VAL A 274 -36.81 -52.09 3.78
N GLY A 275 -36.35 -51.95 5.01
CA GLY A 275 -37.13 -52.21 6.22
C GLY A 275 -38.37 -51.27 6.31
N VAL A 276 -38.20 -49.99 6.11
CA VAL A 276 -39.30 -49.02 6.15
C VAL A 276 -40.32 -49.30 5.05
N TRP A 277 -39.86 -49.47 3.83
CA TRP A 277 -40.78 -49.78 2.71
C TRP A 277 -41.47 -51.16 2.89
N GLY A 278 -40.75 -52.14 3.38
CA GLY A 278 -41.31 -53.47 3.68
C GLY A 278 -42.43 -53.39 4.70
N THR A 279 -42.24 -52.65 5.79
CA THR A 279 -43.31 -52.48 6.81
C THR A 279 -44.51 -51.71 6.27
N ILE A 280 -44.31 -50.67 5.46
CA ILE A 280 -45.40 -49.95 4.82
C ILE A 280 -46.21 -50.83 3.89
N ILE A 281 -45.54 -51.62 3.02
CA ILE A 281 -46.19 -52.52 2.11
C ILE A 281 -46.96 -53.60 2.89
N TYR A 282 -46.37 -54.17 3.94
CA TYR A 282 -47.04 -55.17 4.80
C TYR A 282 -48.31 -54.60 5.43
N LEU A 283 -48.28 -53.35 5.96
CA LEU A 283 -49.45 -52.71 6.54
C LEU A 283 -50.55 -52.47 5.50
N ILE A 284 -50.17 -52.04 4.29
CA ILE A 284 -51.13 -51.85 3.19
C ILE A 284 -51.82 -53.20 2.85
N LEU A 285 -51.05 -54.27 2.73
CA LEU A 285 -51.60 -55.59 2.44
C LEU A 285 -52.53 -56.08 3.56
N GLN A 286 -52.22 -55.82 4.84
CA GLN A 286 -53.10 -56.16 5.97
C GLN A 286 -54.40 -55.33 5.91
N VAL A 287 -54.34 -54.06 5.63
CA VAL A 287 -55.56 -53.25 5.48
C VAL A 287 -56.42 -53.71 4.31
N LEU A 288 -55.84 -54.08 3.18
CA LEU A 288 -56.54 -54.64 2.04
C LEU A 288 -57.19 -55.99 2.38
N LYS A 289 -56.51 -56.83 3.16
CA LYS A 289 -57.04 -58.11 3.64
C LYS A 289 -58.25 -57.91 4.57
N ILE A 290 -58.18 -57.01 5.53
CA ILE A 290 -59.27 -56.65 6.43
C ILE A 290 -60.47 -56.14 5.63
N ARG A 291 -60.22 -55.23 4.66
CA ARG A 291 -61.29 -54.70 3.80
C ARG A 291 -61.98 -55.79 2.97
N LYS A 292 -61.20 -56.79 2.50
CA LYS A 292 -61.74 -57.92 1.75
C LYS A 292 -62.60 -58.81 2.64
N MET A 293 -62.18 -59.09 3.89
CA MET A 293 -62.93 -59.87 4.86
C MET A 293 -64.22 -59.13 5.27
N GLY A 294 -64.22 -57.86 5.49
CA GLY A 294 -65.44 -57.05 5.80
C GLY A 294 -66.44 -57.02 4.69
N ARG A 295 -66.01 -57.13 3.42
CA ARG A 295 -66.93 -57.23 2.27
C ARG A 295 -67.55 -58.63 2.07
N ALA A 296 -66.94 -59.64 2.65
CA ALA A 296 -67.45 -61.04 2.55
C ALA A 296 -68.46 -61.38 3.64
N VAL A 297 -68.65 -60.52 4.64
CA VAL A 297 -69.61 -60.70 5.76
C VAL A 297 -70.81 -59.75 5.63
N ALA A 298 -70.83 -58.80 4.72
CA ALA A 298 -71.96 -57.98 4.33
C ALA A 298 -72.58 -58.54 3.06
#